data_5de6b7ce244124afad5059f884100f2c
#
_entry.id   5de6b7ce244124afad5059f884100f2c
#
_cell.length_a   1.000
_cell.length_b   1.000
_cell.length_c   1.000
_cell.angle_alpha   90.00
_cell.angle_beta   90.00
_cell.angle_gamma   90.00
#
_symmetry.space_group_name_H-M   'P 1'
#
loop_
_entity.id
_entity.type
_entity.pdbx_description
1 polymer ?
#
loop_
_entity_poly.entity_id
_entity_poly.type
_entity_poly.pdbx_seq_one_letter_code
_entity_poly.pdbx_strand_id
1 'polypeptide(L)'
;MRELPATDIADHFTEVTRSAISQHLAVLKTAGLVTERRDGTRRMYRADRNEMKKLRRFLDEFWTSGLERLRDVAEAAQQDKEKR
;
A
#
# COMPACT_ATOMS: atom_id res chain seq x y z
N MET A 1 10.27 14.11 -1.76
CA MET A 1 10.77 12.75 -1.60
C MET A 1 11.84 12.43 -2.63
N ARG A 2 12.73 11.54 -2.29
CA ARG A 2 13.84 11.14 -3.13
C ARG A 2 13.35 10.26 -4.29
N GLU A 3 13.88 10.52 -5.48
CA GLU A 3 13.69 9.66 -6.65
C GLU A 3 14.56 8.42 -6.53
N LEU A 4 14.01 7.26 -6.93
CA LEU A 4 14.75 6.00 -6.94
C LEU A 4 14.55 5.29 -8.28
N PRO A 5 15.63 4.69 -8.83
CA PRO A 5 15.46 3.83 -10.00
C PRO A 5 14.72 2.55 -9.64
N ALA A 6 14.01 1.97 -10.62
CA ALA A 6 13.24 0.75 -10.43
C ALA A 6 14.10 -0.40 -9.89
N THR A 7 15.35 -0.50 -10.34
CA THR A 7 16.28 -1.54 -9.88
C THR A 7 16.57 -1.42 -8.39
N ASP A 8 16.75 -0.19 -7.87
CA ASP A 8 16.99 0.02 -6.45
C ASP A 8 15.77 -0.33 -5.62
N ILE A 9 14.58 0.00 -6.12
CA ILE A 9 13.32 -0.36 -5.45
C ILE A 9 13.20 -1.88 -5.36
N ALA A 10 13.46 -2.59 -6.44
CA ALA A 10 13.40 -4.05 -6.48
C ALA A 10 14.40 -4.69 -5.51
N ASP A 11 15.57 -4.09 -5.35
CA ASP A 11 16.62 -4.59 -4.45
C ASP A 11 16.21 -4.51 -2.97
N HIS A 12 15.32 -3.57 -2.61
CA HIS A 12 14.78 -3.47 -1.26
C HIS A 12 13.77 -4.57 -0.93
N PHE A 13 13.18 -5.20 -1.94
CA PHE A 13 12.13 -6.21 -1.76
C PHE A 13 12.58 -7.55 -2.35
N THR A 14 13.58 -8.16 -1.72
CA THR A 14 14.18 -9.43 -2.19
C THR A 14 13.21 -10.61 -2.16
N GLU A 15 12.14 -10.51 -1.36
CA GLU A 15 11.11 -11.55 -1.26
C GLU A 15 10.10 -11.50 -2.41
N VAL A 16 10.13 -10.44 -3.22
CA VAL A 16 9.19 -10.22 -4.32
C VAL A 16 9.97 -10.21 -5.62
N THR A 17 9.41 -10.82 -6.68
CA THR A 17 10.05 -10.84 -7.98
C THR A 17 10.09 -9.44 -8.60
N ARG A 18 11.08 -9.21 -9.48
CA ARG A 18 11.18 -7.94 -10.22
C ARG A 18 9.94 -7.68 -11.07
N SER A 19 9.37 -8.74 -11.63
CA SER A 19 8.13 -8.65 -12.41
C SER A 19 6.97 -8.16 -11.56
N ALA A 20 6.83 -8.68 -10.35
CA ALA A 20 5.79 -8.24 -9.42
C ALA A 20 5.99 -6.79 -8.99
N ILE A 21 7.23 -6.39 -8.72
CA ILE A 21 7.56 -4.99 -8.38
C ILE A 21 7.15 -4.05 -9.52
N SER A 22 7.47 -4.42 -10.77
CA SER A 22 7.09 -3.63 -11.94
C SER A 22 5.58 -3.47 -12.06
N GLN A 23 4.83 -4.55 -11.81
CA GLN A 23 3.37 -4.52 -11.82
C GLN A 23 2.81 -3.62 -10.71
N HIS A 24 3.35 -3.71 -9.51
CA HIS A 24 2.93 -2.86 -8.39
C HIS A 24 3.21 -1.38 -8.67
N LEU A 25 4.39 -1.06 -9.22
CA LEU A 25 4.74 0.31 -9.59
C LEU A 25 3.80 0.86 -10.66
N ALA A 26 3.41 0.03 -11.63
CA ALA A 26 2.45 0.44 -12.67
C ALA A 26 1.08 0.78 -12.06
N VAL A 27 0.61 -0.03 -11.11
CA VAL A 27 -0.65 0.21 -10.39
C VAL A 27 -0.57 1.51 -9.59
N LEU A 28 0.51 1.71 -8.84
CA LEU A 28 0.71 2.92 -8.04
C LEU A 28 0.79 4.17 -8.91
N LYS A 29 1.42 4.07 -10.07
CA LYS A 29 1.49 5.16 -11.05
C LYS A 29 0.11 5.50 -11.60
N THR A 30 -0.66 4.49 -11.98
CA THR A 30 -2.03 4.68 -12.47
C THR A 30 -2.91 5.33 -11.42
N ALA A 31 -2.71 4.97 -10.15
CA ALA A 31 -3.44 5.56 -9.03
C ALA A 31 -2.97 6.97 -8.66
N GLY A 32 -1.89 7.46 -9.26
CA GLY A 32 -1.36 8.79 -8.97
C GLY A 32 -0.50 8.88 -7.72
N LEU A 33 -0.14 7.74 -7.13
CA LEU A 33 0.65 7.70 -5.88
C LEU A 33 2.15 7.85 -6.12
N VAL A 34 2.61 7.50 -7.32
CA VAL A 34 3.99 7.67 -7.73
C VAL A 34 4.04 8.29 -9.13
N THR A 35 5.10 9.02 -9.40
CA THR A 35 5.42 9.53 -10.73
C THR A 35 6.63 8.80 -11.28
N GLU A 36 6.65 8.63 -12.60
CA GLU A 36 7.74 7.97 -13.30
C GLU A 36 8.40 8.98 -14.24
N ARG A 37 9.72 8.99 -14.26
CA ARG A 37 10.53 9.80 -15.18
C ARG A 37 11.59 8.92 -15.83
N ARG A 38 11.79 9.06 -17.12
CA ARG A 38 12.89 8.39 -17.81
C ARG A 38 14.17 9.20 -17.71
N ASP A 39 15.25 8.51 -17.36
CA ASP A 39 16.60 9.04 -17.35
C ASP A 39 17.49 8.08 -18.13
N GLY A 40 17.62 8.34 -19.44
CA GLY A 40 18.30 7.41 -20.35
C GLY A 40 17.54 6.10 -20.45
N THR A 41 18.20 4.99 -20.09
CA THR A 41 17.59 3.67 -20.05
C THR A 41 16.94 3.33 -18.70
N ARG A 42 17.05 4.24 -17.73
CA ARG A 42 16.55 4.02 -16.37
C ARG A 42 15.18 4.65 -16.18
N ARG A 43 14.33 3.96 -15.42
CA ARG A 43 13.04 4.49 -15.00
C ARG A 43 13.17 4.92 -13.54
N MET A 44 12.93 6.21 -13.31
CA MET A 44 13.02 6.82 -11.98
C MET A 44 11.63 7.01 -11.41
N TYR A 45 11.42 6.59 -10.18
CA TYR A 45 10.14 6.68 -9.50
C TYR A 45 10.23 7.60 -8.28
N ARG A 46 9.19 8.38 -8.08
CA ARG A 46 9.07 9.29 -6.96
C ARG A 46 7.66 9.21 -6.40
N ALA A 47 7.54 9.05 -5.08
CA ALA A 47 6.24 9.05 -4.44
C ALA A 47 5.66 10.47 -4.39
N ASP A 48 4.36 10.59 -4.66
CA ASP A 48 3.63 11.84 -4.46
C ASP A 48 3.19 11.90 -3.01
N ARG A 49 3.82 12.79 -2.25
CA ARG A 49 3.62 12.89 -0.80
C ARG A 49 2.18 13.25 -0.45
N ASN A 50 1.57 14.18 -1.20
CA ASN A 50 0.20 14.61 -0.94
C ASN A 50 -0.82 13.49 -1.22
N GLU A 51 -0.64 12.78 -2.34
CA GLU A 51 -1.50 11.66 -2.68
C GLU A 51 -1.33 10.49 -1.69
N MET A 52 -0.09 10.27 -1.23
CA MET A 52 0.19 9.26 -0.20
C MET A 52 -0.51 9.59 1.12
N LYS A 53 -0.54 10.87 1.51
CA LYS A 53 -1.25 11.31 2.72
C LYS A 53 -2.75 11.08 2.62
N LYS A 54 -3.34 11.35 1.46
CA LYS A 54 -4.77 11.09 1.21
C LYS A 54 -5.08 9.62 1.33
N LEU A 55 -4.26 8.77 0.73
CA LEU A 55 -4.40 7.33 0.84
C LEU A 55 -4.29 6.86 2.27
N ARG A 56 -3.32 7.38 3.01
CA ARG A 56 -3.13 7.02 4.42
C ARG A 56 -4.37 7.36 5.26
N ARG A 57 -4.96 8.54 5.07
CA ARG A 57 -6.19 8.92 5.78
C ARG A 57 -7.33 7.97 5.44
N PHE A 58 -7.49 7.67 4.15
CA PHE A 58 -8.53 6.74 3.71
C PHE A 58 -8.35 5.37 4.35
N LEU A 59 -7.13 4.85 4.35
CA LEU A 59 -6.82 3.55 4.96
C LEU A 59 -7.02 3.56 6.46
N ASP A 60 -6.63 4.64 7.13
CA ASP A 60 -6.83 4.78 8.58
C ASP A 60 -8.32 4.72 8.94
N GLU A 61 -9.17 5.43 8.21
CA GLU A 61 -10.62 5.39 8.41
C GLU A 61 -11.18 4.01 8.11
N PHE A 62 -10.75 3.42 7.00
CA PHE A 62 -11.19 2.10 6.58
C PHE A 62 -10.81 1.04 7.62
N TRP A 63 -9.57 1.04 8.08
CA TRP A 63 -9.09 0.09 9.07
C TRP A 63 -9.77 0.26 10.42
N THR A 64 -9.96 1.50 10.86
CA THR A 64 -10.64 1.80 12.13
C THR A 64 -12.06 1.25 12.11
N SER A 65 -12.83 1.57 11.08
CA SER A 65 -14.20 1.08 10.94
C SER A 65 -14.25 -0.45 10.83
N GLY A 66 -13.35 -1.03 10.04
CA GLY A 66 -13.28 -2.46 9.84
C GLY A 66 -12.89 -3.21 11.12
N LEU A 67 -11.92 -2.68 11.87
CA LEU A 67 -11.49 -3.27 13.13
C LEU A 67 -12.57 -3.17 14.21
N GLU A 68 -13.29 -2.07 14.27
CA GLU A 68 -14.42 -1.90 15.20
C GLU A 68 -15.52 -2.92 14.90
N ARG A 69 -15.86 -3.09 13.62
CA ARG A 69 -16.85 -4.09 13.21
C ARG A 69 -16.41 -5.50 13.54
N LEU A 70 -15.13 -5.80 13.30
CA LEU A 70 -14.58 -7.11 13.63
C LEU A 70 -14.64 -7.38 15.14
N ARG A 71 -14.30 -6.37 15.94
CA ARG A 71 -14.40 -6.49 17.41
C ARG A 71 -15.84 -6.78 17.84
N ASP A 72 -16.81 -6.06 17.29
CA ASP A 72 -18.23 -6.24 17.63
C ASP A 72 -18.70 -7.65 17.29
N VAL A 73 -18.30 -8.16 16.13
CA VAL A 73 -18.63 -9.55 15.72
C VAL A 73 -17.98 -10.57 16.66
N ALA A 74 -16.72 -10.35 17.01
CA ALA A 74 -15.98 -11.26 17.91
C ALA A 74 -16.58 -11.28 19.31
N GLU A 75 -16.98 -10.12 19.85
CA GLU A 75 -17.63 -10.03 21.15
C GLU A 75 -18.99 -10.73 21.15
N ALA A 76 -19.79 -10.55 20.10
CA ALA A 76 -21.08 -11.21 19.96
C ALA A 76 -20.92 -12.73 19.91
N ALA A 77 -19.94 -13.24 19.15
CA ALA A 77 -19.65 -14.66 19.06
C ALA A 77 -19.22 -15.24 20.41
N GLN A 78 -18.42 -14.50 21.17
CA GLN A 78 -17.97 -14.92 22.51
C GLN A 78 -19.13 -14.95 23.49
N GLN A 79 -20.03 -13.97 23.45
CA GLN A 79 -21.22 -13.96 24.29
C GLN A 79 -22.12 -15.18 24.02
N ASP A 80 -22.28 -15.56 22.77
CA ASP A 80 -23.04 -16.75 22.39
C ASP A 80 -22.41 -18.02 22.95
N LYS A 81 -21.10 -18.13 23.01
CA LYS A 81 -20.38 -19.24 23.61
C LYS A 81 -20.57 -19.28 25.13
N GLU A 82 -20.58 -18.11 25.77
CA GLU A 82 -20.73 -18.01 27.22
C GLU A 82 -22.15 -18.42 27.67
N LYS A 83 -23.13 -18.24 26.81
CA LYS A 83 -24.52 -18.63 27.09
C LYS A 83 -24.79 -20.13 27.01
N ARG A 84 -23.84 -20.88 26.48
CA ARG A 84 -23.92 -22.34 26.40
C ARG A 84 -23.23 -22.97 27.60
#